data_0a14d1e2f85ed47faee4e57e608edfc0
#
_entry.id   0a14d1e2f85ed47faee4e57e608edfc0
#
_cell.length_a   1.000
_cell.length_b   1.000
_cell.length_c   1.000
_cell.angle_alpha   90.00
_cell.angle_beta   90.00
_cell.angle_gamma   90.00
#
_symmetry.space_group_name_H-M   'P 1'
#
loop_
_entity.id
_entity.type
_entity.pdbx_description
1 polymer ?
#
loop_
_entity_poly.entity_id
_entity_poly.type
_entity_poly.pdbx_seq_one_letter_code
_entity_poly.pdbx_strand_id
1 'polypeptide(L)'
;MNDPRDSLLLHNSGFWQGCFVRLDHTGKEQERFPTSLEVKEAEGFIQTCLTYKQSGRQQSMNFGSLPSSMQVTQTGHWSTGPSFITPWNWVAELCVVNQHQRRRMIVRHGANGLDRVIYVVEAKQGTVQPELSQPLHCQSTSFGQLLIWSPEPGVELFLDPRDRQQGDLTGCGIRWCDHNKITHQILRQYDRAGVLTPLSDNWIQQTN
;
A
#
# COMPACT_ATOMS: atom_id res chain seq x y z
N MET A 1 5.97 -6.20 -23.15
CA MET A 1 5.69 -5.96 -21.71
C MET A 1 7.00 -5.49 -21.10
N ASN A 2 7.02 -4.33 -20.45
CA ASN A 2 8.23 -3.89 -19.77
C ASN A 2 8.51 -4.84 -18.58
N ASP A 3 9.77 -5.02 -18.24
CA ASP A 3 10.17 -5.75 -17.06
C ASP A 3 9.55 -5.08 -15.82
N PRO A 4 8.94 -5.83 -14.89
CA PRO A 4 8.38 -5.28 -13.65
C PRO A 4 9.39 -4.43 -12.84
N ARG A 5 10.67 -4.80 -12.85
CA ARG A 5 11.75 -4.04 -12.22
C ARG A 5 11.93 -2.67 -12.87
N ASP A 6 11.95 -2.63 -14.20
CA ASP A 6 12.09 -1.38 -14.95
C ASP A 6 10.88 -0.46 -14.73
N SER A 7 9.67 -1.04 -14.72
CA SER A 7 8.44 -0.31 -14.41
C SER A 7 8.46 0.26 -12.98
N LEU A 8 8.93 -0.51 -12.01
CA LEU A 8 9.08 -0.02 -10.63
C LEU A 8 10.04 1.16 -10.57
N LEU A 9 11.23 1.03 -11.15
CA LEU A 9 12.26 2.07 -11.14
C LEU A 9 11.81 3.32 -11.89
N LEU A 10 11.22 3.18 -13.08
CA LEU A 10 10.75 4.29 -13.89
C LEU A 10 9.80 5.21 -13.12
N HIS A 11 8.88 4.64 -12.35
CA HIS A 11 7.83 5.40 -11.69
C HIS A 11 8.15 5.76 -10.23
N ASN A 12 8.97 4.95 -9.55
CA ASN A 12 9.18 5.11 -8.11
C ASN A 12 10.55 5.65 -7.72
N SER A 13 11.54 5.74 -8.64
CA SER A 13 12.84 6.32 -8.32
C SER A 13 12.74 7.81 -7.98
N GLY A 14 13.65 8.24 -7.11
CA GLY A 14 13.79 9.63 -6.71
C GLY A 14 13.69 9.83 -5.20
N PHE A 15 13.62 11.10 -4.80
CA PHE A 15 13.50 11.49 -3.41
C PHE A 15 12.06 11.92 -3.11
N TRP A 16 11.43 11.20 -2.19
CA TRP A 16 10.04 11.36 -1.77
C TRP A 16 9.98 11.98 -0.38
N GLN A 17 9.09 12.92 -0.19
CA GLN A 17 8.78 13.46 1.13
C GLN A 17 7.32 13.15 1.43
N GLY A 18 7.02 12.85 2.69
CA GLY A 18 5.66 12.48 3.01
C GLY A 18 5.40 12.34 4.49
N CYS A 19 4.23 11.78 4.74
CA CYS A 19 3.73 11.56 6.08
C CYS A 19 3.12 10.16 6.19
N PHE A 20 3.50 9.44 7.23
CA PHE A 20 2.87 8.19 7.66
C PHE A 20 1.83 8.53 8.72
N VAL A 21 0.61 8.05 8.53
CA VAL A 21 -0.49 8.21 9.47
C VAL A 21 -0.94 6.83 9.93
N ARG A 22 -0.66 6.49 11.18
CA ARG A 22 -1.13 5.26 11.81
C ARG A 22 -2.59 5.43 12.20
N LEU A 23 -3.42 4.49 11.75
CA LEU A 23 -4.85 4.44 12.03
C LEU A 23 -5.16 3.25 12.94
N ASP A 24 -6.11 3.43 13.83
CA ASP A 24 -6.68 2.34 14.61
C ASP A 24 -7.71 1.54 13.78
N HIS A 25 -8.30 0.52 14.39
CA HIS A 25 -9.31 -0.34 13.76
C HIS A 25 -10.61 0.38 13.38
N THR A 26 -10.79 1.64 13.80
CA THR A 26 -11.94 2.49 13.42
C THR A 26 -11.60 3.53 12.35
N GLY A 27 -10.37 3.56 11.86
CA GLY A 27 -9.89 4.54 10.88
C GLY A 27 -9.53 5.90 11.45
N LYS A 28 -9.34 6.00 12.77
CA LYS A 28 -8.91 7.24 13.45
C LYS A 28 -7.39 7.27 13.62
N GLU A 29 -6.85 8.45 13.39
CA GLU A 29 -5.42 8.72 13.60
C GLU A 29 -5.01 8.48 15.06
N GLN A 30 -3.95 7.69 15.22
CA GLN A 30 -3.28 7.44 16.48
C GLN A 30 -1.95 8.19 16.57
N GLU A 31 -1.26 8.27 15.44
CA GLU A 31 0.06 8.85 15.37
C GLU A 31 0.36 9.28 13.94
N ARG A 32 1.11 10.37 13.81
CA ARG A 32 1.57 10.90 12.52
C ARG A 32 3.05 11.21 12.60
N PHE A 33 3.81 10.81 11.58
CA PHE A 33 5.22 11.12 11.54
C PHE A 33 5.69 11.43 10.13
N PRO A 34 6.39 12.57 9.96
CA PRO A 34 6.95 12.94 8.66
C PRO A 34 8.16 12.07 8.32
N THR A 35 8.26 11.73 7.04
CA THR A 35 9.32 10.89 6.51
C THR A 35 9.91 11.45 5.24
N SER A 36 11.07 10.92 4.86
CA SER A 36 11.59 10.99 3.50
C SER A 36 12.07 9.63 3.07
N LEU A 37 11.91 9.32 1.79
CA LEU A 37 12.33 8.06 1.20
C LEU A 37 13.11 8.34 -0.08
N GLU A 38 14.36 7.89 -0.12
CA GLU A 38 15.13 7.82 -1.36
C GLU A 38 14.96 6.44 -1.99
N VAL A 39 14.72 6.40 -3.28
CA VAL A 39 14.69 5.18 -4.10
C VAL A 39 15.61 5.42 -5.30
N LYS A 40 16.62 4.59 -5.46
CA LYS A 40 17.57 4.68 -6.57
C LYS A 40 18.07 3.32 -7.01
N GLU A 41 18.59 3.28 -8.20
CA GLU A 41 19.38 2.16 -8.67
C GLU A 41 20.86 2.50 -8.57
N ALA A 42 21.65 1.60 -8.01
CA ALA A 42 23.08 1.69 -7.99
C ALA A 42 23.70 0.28 -8.08
N GLU A 43 24.66 0.10 -8.98
CA GLU A 43 25.40 -1.16 -9.15
C GLU A 43 24.49 -2.37 -9.41
N GLY A 44 23.38 -2.18 -10.14
CA GLY A 44 22.40 -3.23 -10.43
C GLY A 44 21.42 -3.53 -9.28
N PHE A 45 21.50 -2.82 -8.16
CA PHE A 45 20.61 -2.98 -7.01
C PHE A 45 19.62 -1.82 -6.91
N ILE A 46 18.39 -2.14 -6.53
CA ILE A 46 17.43 -1.14 -6.06
C ILE A 46 17.74 -0.87 -4.60
N GLN A 47 18.08 0.35 -4.29
CA GLN A 47 18.40 0.80 -2.96
C GLN A 47 17.30 1.74 -2.47
N THR A 48 16.81 1.52 -1.26
CA THR A 48 15.84 2.41 -0.62
C THR A 48 16.36 2.84 0.76
N CYS A 49 16.12 4.08 1.12
CA CYS A 49 16.44 4.62 2.44
C CYS A 49 15.28 5.45 2.96
N LEU A 50 14.53 4.91 3.91
CA LEU A 50 13.46 5.59 4.63
C LEU A 50 14.04 6.29 5.86
N THR A 51 13.83 7.60 5.98
CA THR A 51 14.24 8.39 7.14
C THR A 51 13.01 8.93 7.87
N TYR A 52 12.89 8.64 9.15
CA TYR A 52 11.91 9.22 10.07
C TYR A 52 12.43 10.58 10.54
N LYS A 53 11.84 11.68 10.08
CA LYS A 53 12.39 13.04 10.26
C LYS A 53 12.48 13.47 11.73
N GLN A 54 11.56 13.01 12.58
CA GLN A 54 11.56 13.38 14.00
C GLN A 54 12.68 12.73 14.81
N SER A 55 12.98 11.46 14.52
CA SER A 55 13.99 10.69 15.26
C SER A 55 15.34 10.59 14.55
N GLY A 56 15.40 10.93 13.27
CA GLY A 56 16.56 10.70 12.42
C GLY A 56 16.83 9.21 12.11
N ARG A 57 15.99 8.30 12.61
CA ARG A 57 16.13 6.87 12.35
C ARG A 57 16.02 6.58 10.86
N GLN A 58 16.93 5.75 10.36
CA GLN A 58 16.94 5.28 8.98
C GLN A 58 16.65 3.79 8.90
N GLN A 59 15.99 3.41 7.83
CA GLN A 59 15.73 2.02 7.47
C GLN A 59 16.03 1.84 5.98
N SER A 60 17.04 1.03 5.67
CA SER A 60 17.48 0.78 4.30
C SER A 60 17.13 -0.62 3.86
N MET A 61 16.81 -0.76 2.57
CA MET A 61 16.67 -2.04 1.90
C MET A 61 17.50 -2.00 0.62
N ASN A 62 18.01 -3.17 0.22
CA ASN A 62 18.83 -3.33 -0.97
C ASN A 62 18.49 -4.69 -1.61
N PHE A 63 18.10 -4.70 -2.88
CA PHE A 63 17.76 -5.94 -3.59
C PHE A 63 18.07 -5.84 -5.09
N GLY A 64 18.72 -6.88 -5.62
CA GLY A 64 19.09 -6.95 -7.05
C GLY A 64 17.93 -7.38 -7.94
N SER A 65 17.12 -8.35 -7.49
CA SER A 65 15.89 -8.79 -8.15
C SER A 65 14.68 -8.48 -7.29
N LEU A 66 13.54 -8.28 -7.92
CA LEU A 66 12.28 -8.12 -7.17
C LEU A 66 11.97 -9.41 -6.40
N PRO A 67 11.51 -9.31 -5.14
CA PRO A 67 10.97 -10.46 -4.43
C PRO A 67 9.87 -11.14 -5.25
N SER A 68 9.85 -12.46 -5.29
CA SER A 68 8.84 -13.23 -6.06
C SER A 68 7.41 -12.96 -5.64
N SER A 69 7.20 -12.48 -4.43
CA SER A 69 5.90 -12.08 -3.90
C SER A 69 5.54 -10.61 -4.16
N MET A 70 6.45 -9.83 -4.76
CA MET A 70 6.18 -8.46 -5.15
C MET A 70 5.45 -8.43 -6.49
N GLN A 71 4.35 -7.72 -6.54
CA GLN A 71 3.57 -7.51 -7.76
C GLN A 71 3.76 -6.06 -8.21
N VAL A 72 4.05 -5.85 -9.50
CA VAL A 72 4.27 -4.52 -10.09
C VAL A 72 3.48 -4.42 -11.39
N THR A 73 2.70 -3.35 -11.55
CA THR A 73 1.99 -3.05 -12.80
C THR A 73 2.90 -2.31 -13.77
N GLN A 74 2.50 -2.23 -15.03
CA GLN A 74 3.23 -1.45 -16.05
C GLN A 74 3.27 0.06 -15.74
N THR A 75 2.32 0.54 -14.96
CA THR A 75 2.22 1.95 -14.51
C THR A 75 2.98 2.21 -13.21
N GLY A 76 3.75 1.22 -12.73
CA GLY A 76 4.59 1.36 -11.53
C GLY A 76 3.84 1.24 -10.20
N HIS A 77 2.56 0.91 -10.19
CA HIS A 77 1.87 0.54 -8.96
C HIS A 77 2.42 -0.78 -8.46
N TRP A 78 2.56 -0.95 -7.15
CA TRP A 78 3.15 -2.16 -6.62
C TRP A 78 2.52 -2.60 -5.31
N SER A 79 2.60 -3.89 -5.05
CA SER A 79 2.29 -4.46 -3.75
C SER A 79 3.38 -5.44 -3.32
N THR A 80 3.65 -5.48 -2.02
CA THR A 80 4.55 -6.45 -1.38
C THR A 80 3.89 -7.06 -0.16
N GLY A 81 4.35 -8.26 0.22
CA GLY A 81 3.81 -9.03 1.32
C GLY A 81 4.11 -10.51 1.11
N PRO A 82 3.62 -11.44 1.94
CA PRO A 82 3.89 -12.86 1.78
C PRO A 82 3.25 -13.43 0.51
N SER A 83 3.88 -14.44 -0.10
CA SER A 83 3.30 -15.22 -1.22
C SER A 83 2.24 -16.23 -0.76
N PHE A 84 2.28 -16.58 0.53
CA PHE A 84 1.34 -17.47 1.19
C PHE A 84 1.01 -16.91 2.56
N ILE A 85 -0.27 -16.92 2.92
CA ILE A 85 -0.75 -16.49 4.23
C ILE A 85 -1.47 -17.61 4.96
N THR A 86 -1.29 -17.64 6.26
CA THR A 86 -2.19 -18.34 7.18
C THR A 86 -3.35 -17.41 7.55
N PRO A 87 -4.43 -17.88 8.15
CA PRO A 87 -5.51 -17.02 8.64
C PRO A 87 -5.05 -15.91 9.58
N TRP A 88 -3.86 -16.04 10.20
CA TRP A 88 -3.33 -15.12 11.19
C TRP A 88 -2.07 -14.41 10.67
N ASN A 89 -1.76 -13.26 11.24
CA ASN A 89 -0.49 -12.53 11.14
C ASN A 89 0.14 -12.42 9.73
N TRP A 90 -0.34 -11.48 8.95
CA TRP A 90 0.34 -11.09 7.74
C TRP A 90 0.36 -9.56 7.57
N VAL A 91 1.33 -9.09 6.85
CA VAL A 91 1.51 -7.66 6.53
C VAL A 91 1.64 -7.53 5.04
N ALA A 92 0.95 -6.57 4.47
CA ALA A 92 1.14 -6.17 3.08
C ALA A 92 1.31 -4.66 2.98
N GLU A 93 2.05 -4.23 1.99
CA GLU A 93 2.19 -2.85 1.60
C GLU A 93 1.80 -2.69 0.14
N LEU A 94 1.00 -1.67 -0.16
CA LEU A 94 0.52 -1.35 -1.50
C LEU A 94 0.82 0.11 -1.81
N CYS A 95 1.14 0.38 -3.07
CA CYS A 95 1.46 1.72 -3.55
C CYS A 95 0.79 1.97 -4.90
N VAL A 96 0.08 3.07 -5.00
CA VAL A 96 -0.33 3.67 -6.28
C VAL A 96 0.45 4.95 -6.49
N VAL A 97 0.99 5.12 -7.69
CA VAL A 97 1.86 6.26 -8.05
C VAL A 97 1.30 6.97 -9.28
N ASN A 98 1.30 8.29 -9.26
CA ASN A 98 1.02 9.12 -10.39
C ASN A 98 2.08 10.23 -10.48
N GLN A 99 2.98 10.12 -11.45
CA GLN A 99 4.06 11.09 -11.72
C GLN A 99 4.87 11.47 -10.46
N HIS A 100 4.46 12.54 -9.77
CA HIS A 100 5.18 13.12 -8.64
C HIS A 100 4.50 12.92 -7.29
N GLN A 101 3.40 12.20 -7.26
CA GLN A 101 2.67 11.88 -6.04
C GLN A 101 2.39 10.40 -5.94
N ARG A 102 2.29 9.89 -4.74
CA ARG A 102 1.87 8.52 -4.49
C ARG A 102 1.12 8.39 -3.18
N ARG A 103 0.30 7.35 -3.12
CA ARG A 103 -0.44 6.92 -1.96
C ARG A 103 -0.05 5.49 -1.64
N ARG A 104 0.24 5.23 -0.39
CA ARG A 104 0.58 3.89 0.06
C ARG A 104 -0.32 3.49 1.21
N MET A 105 -0.49 2.21 1.36
CA MET A 105 -1.16 1.59 2.48
C MET A 105 -0.32 0.43 2.99
N ILE A 106 -0.05 0.40 4.29
CA ILE A 106 0.48 -0.77 4.97
C ILE A 106 -0.63 -1.32 5.84
N VAL A 107 -1.02 -2.56 5.59
CA VAL A 107 -2.06 -3.24 6.35
C VAL A 107 -1.45 -4.41 7.10
N ARG A 108 -1.83 -4.55 8.37
CA ARG A 108 -1.47 -5.68 9.21
C ARG A 108 -2.72 -6.38 9.71
N HIS A 109 -2.76 -7.67 9.47
CA HIS A 109 -3.71 -8.58 10.09
C HIS A 109 -3.05 -9.30 11.24
N GLY A 110 -3.76 -9.38 12.35
CA GLY A 110 -3.38 -10.13 13.55
C GLY A 110 -4.27 -11.35 13.76
N ALA A 111 -4.17 -11.95 14.92
CA ALA A 111 -4.94 -13.15 15.28
C ALA A 111 -6.47 -12.93 15.29
N ASN A 112 -6.92 -11.69 15.48
CA ASN A 112 -8.33 -11.32 15.60
C ASN A 112 -8.82 -10.45 14.43
N GLY A 113 -8.23 -10.60 13.26
CA GLY A 113 -8.57 -9.81 12.07
C GLY A 113 -7.68 -8.58 11.85
N LEU A 114 -8.25 -7.49 11.36
CA LEU A 114 -7.52 -6.26 11.05
C LEU A 114 -6.95 -5.62 12.33
N ASP A 115 -5.61 -5.57 12.41
CA ASP A 115 -4.89 -5.03 13.57
C ASP A 115 -4.50 -3.56 13.38
N ARG A 116 -3.96 -3.22 12.21
CA ARG A 116 -3.41 -1.88 11.96
C ARG A 116 -3.41 -1.53 10.48
N VAL A 117 -3.67 -0.26 10.22
CA VAL A 117 -3.46 0.35 8.91
C VAL A 117 -2.56 1.57 9.07
N ILE A 118 -1.60 1.71 8.17
CA ILE A 118 -0.84 2.95 8.03
C ILE A 118 -1.13 3.50 6.65
N TYR A 119 -1.67 4.69 6.59
CA TYR A 119 -1.85 5.44 5.36
C TYR A 119 -0.65 6.35 5.14
N VAL A 120 -0.16 6.41 3.90
CA VAL A 120 1.03 7.20 3.56
C VAL A 120 0.76 8.07 2.36
N VAL A 121 1.03 9.34 2.51
CA VAL A 121 0.96 10.34 1.44
C VAL A 121 2.36 10.85 1.18
N GLU A 122 2.79 10.81 -0.08
CA GLU A 122 4.12 11.26 -0.46
C GLU A 122 4.09 12.03 -1.78
N ALA A 123 4.99 13.01 -1.90
CA ALA A 123 5.29 13.70 -3.14
C ALA A 123 6.80 13.77 -3.37
N LYS A 124 7.21 13.82 -4.64
CA LYS A 124 8.63 14.04 -5.00
C LYS A 124 9.10 15.39 -4.50
N GLN A 125 10.36 15.47 -4.12
CA GLN A 125 10.98 16.72 -3.70
C GLN A 125 10.78 17.82 -4.75
N GLY A 126 10.39 19.00 -4.30
CA GLY A 126 10.06 20.14 -5.17
C GLY A 126 8.61 20.16 -5.67
N THR A 127 7.80 19.16 -5.30
CA THR A 127 6.37 19.12 -5.58
C THR A 127 5.57 19.46 -4.34
N VAL A 128 4.41 20.09 -4.54
CA VAL A 128 3.49 20.43 -3.43
C VAL A 128 3.06 19.15 -2.72
N GLN A 129 3.25 19.13 -1.40
CA GLN A 129 2.80 18.03 -0.55
C GLN A 129 1.28 18.11 -0.42
N PRO A 130 0.56 16.99 -0.60
CA PRO A 130 -0.85 16.94 -0.27
C PRO A 130 -1.07 17.16 1.22
N GLU A 131 -2.04 18.01 1.54
CA GLU A 131 -2.44 18.25 2.92
C GLU A 131 -3.51 17.24 3.34
N LEU A 132 -3.27 16.58 4.47
CA LEU A 132 -4.26 15.74 5.12
C LEU A 132 -4.86 16.46 6.32
N SER A 133 -6.16 16.25 6.57
CA SER A 133 -6.81 16.72 7.80
C SER A 133 -6.05 16.29 9.05
N GLN A 134 -6.12 17.08 10.10
CA GLN A 134 -5.48 16.81 11.40
C GLN A 134 -6.49 17.01 12.54
N PRO A 135 -6.84 15.94 13.29
CA PRO A 135 -6.46 14.54 13.06
C PRO A 135 -7.19 13.94 11.86
N LEU A 136 -6.58 12.92 11.24
CA LEU A 136 -7.23 12.17 10.18
C LEU A 136 -8.29 11.23 10.77
N HIS A 137 -9.47 11.25 10.15
CA HIS A 137 -10.54 10.31 10.46
C HIS A 137 -11.14 9.83 9.13
N CYS A 138 -10.91 8.58 8.79
CA CYS A 138 -11.42 8.00 7.55
C CYS A 138 -12.95 7.93 7.57
N GLN A 139 -13.57 8.33 6.48
CA GLN A 139 -14.95 7.94 6.23
C GLN A 139 -14.99 6.43 5.97
N SER A 140 -16.01 5.75 6.46
CA SER A 140 -16.13 4.31 6.36
C SER A 140 -17.41 3.92 5.66
N THR A 141 -17.28 3.04 4.66
CA THR A 141 -18.37 2.36 3.97
C THR A 141 -18.06 0.87 3.85
N SER A 142 -18.96 0.07 3.27
CA SER A 142 -18.72 -1.35 3.04
C SER A 142 -19.08 -1.74 1.60
N PHE A 143 -18.35 -2.71 1.08
CA PHE A 143 -18.66 -3.36 -0.20
C PHE A 143 -18.55 -4.87 -0.02
N GLY A 144 -19.68 -5.55 0.03
CA GLY A 144 -19.74 -6.96 0.41
C GLY A 144 -19.16 -7.18 1.80
N GLN A 145 -18.11 -7.98 1.89
CA GLN A 145 -17.41 -8.27 3.14
C GLN A 145 -16.23 -7.31 3.42
N LEU A 146 -15.93 -6.42 2.47
CA LEU A 146 -14.84 -5.48 2.61
C LEU A 146 -15.29 -4.21 3.33
N LEU A 147 -14.44 -3.71 4.17
CA LEU A 147 -14.48 -2.37 4.73
C LEU A 147 -13.73 -1.43 3.78
N ILE A 148 -14.33 -0.30 3.45
CA ILE A 148 -13.71 0.73 2.62
C ILE A 148 -13.50 1.95 3.49
N TRP A 149 -12.25 2.37 3.64
CA TRP A 149 -11.89 3.62 4.27
C TRP A 149 -11.49 4.67 3.26
N SER A 150 -12.01 5.90 3.42
CA SER A 150 -11.63 7.06 2.61
C SER A 150 -10.87 8.05 3.48
N PRO A 151 -9.52 8.04 3.45
CA PRO A 151 -8.70 8.96 4.25
C PRO A 151 -8.69 10.39 3.70
N GLU A 152 -8.88 10.56 2.39
CA GLU A 152 -8.98 11.84 1.70
C GLU A 152 -9.89 11.69 0.46
N PRO A 153 -10.37 12.80 -0.13
CA PRO A 153 -11.19 12.75 -1.35
C PRO A 153 -10.50 11.99 -2.48
N GLY A 154 -11.22 11.05 -3.09
CA GLY A 154 -10.73 10.25 -4.22
C GLY A 154 -9.83 9.08 -3.84
N VAL A 155 -9.53 8.85 -2.58
CA VAL A 155 -8.75 7.68 -2.11
C VAL A 155 -9.64 6.72 -1.35
N GLU A 156 -9.49 5.44 -1.65
CA GLU A 156 -10.18 4.33 -0.99
C GLU A 156 -9.19 3.22 -0.64
N LEU A 157 -9.25 2.79 0.62
CA LEU A 157 -8.50 1.67 1.16
C LEU A 157 -9.48 0.51 1.35
N PHE A 158 -9.25 -0.59 0.65
CA PHE A 158 -10.05 -1.81 0.74
C PHE A 158 -9.43 -2.75 1.76
N LEU A 159 -10.17 -3.11 2.78
CA LEU A 159 -9.70 -3.85 3.93
C LEU A 159 -10.63 -5.04 4.21
N ASP A 160 -10.07 -6.17 4.59
CA ASP A 160 -10.85 -7.29 5.11
C ASP A 160 -10.83 -7.22 6.65
N PRO A 161 -11.93 -6.81 7.30
CA PRO A 161 -11.96 -6.63 8.75
C PRO A 161 -12.20 -7.93 9.53
N ARG A 162 -12.45 -9.05 8.84
CA ARG A 162 -12.95 -10.28 9.46
C ARG A 162 -11.88 -10.99 10.30
N ASP A 163 -12.33 -11.70 11.31
CA ASP A 163 -11.62 -12.84 11.89
C ASP A 163 -11.74 -14.01 10.90
N ARG A 164 -10.69 -14.21 10.12
CA ARG A 164 -10.70 -15.12 8.99
C ARG A 164 -10.48 -16.55 9.42
N GLN A 165 -11.17 -17.45 8.73
CA GLN A 165 -11.00 -18.88 8.86
C GLN A 165 -10.18 -19.45 7.67
N GLN A 166 -9.64 -20.65 7.86
CA GLN A 166 -9.01 -21.38 6.75
C GLN A 166 -10.04 -21.61 5.64
N GLY A 167 -9.67 -21.30 4.41
CA GLY A 167 -10.55 -21.39 3.25
C GLY A 167 -11.27 -20.10 2.87
N ASP A 168 -11.10 -19.04 3.65
CA ASP A 168 -11.61 -17.73 3.27
C ASP A 168 -10.75 -17.06 2.20
N LEU A 169 -11.42 -16.50 1.20
CA LEU A 169 -10.79 -15.52 0.30
C LEU A 169 -10.51 -14.24 1.07
N THR A 170 -9.38 -13.61 0.81
CA THR A 170 -9.03 -12.34 1.45
C THR A 170 -8.14 -11.48 0.57
N GLY A 171 -7.95 -10.24 1.00
CA GLY A 171 -7.04 -9.32 0.35
C GLY A 171 -7.14 -7.92 0.93
N CYS A 172 -6.39 -7.05 0.32
CA CYS A 172 -6.43 -5.61 0.58
C CYS A 172 -6.17 -4.86 -0.73
N GLY A 173 -6.50 -3.59 -0.77
CA GLY A 173 -6.31 -2.78 -1.96
C GLY A 173 -6.28 -1.30 -1.67
N ILE A 174 -5.72 -0.56 -2.60
CA ILE A 174 -5.77 0.89 -2.60
C ILE A 174 -6.21 1.37 -3.98
N ARG A 175 -7.13 2.32 -4.00
CA ARG A 175 -7.59 3.03 -5.19
C ARG A 175 -7.47 4.52 -4.97
N TRP A 176 -6.99 5.22 -5.97
CA TRP A 176 -6.87 6.66 -5.97
C TRP A 176 -7.35 7.22 -7.31
N CYS A 177 -8.40 8.04 -7.27
CA CYS A 177 -8.85 8.84 -8.40
C CYS A 177 -8.18 10.22 -8.31
N ASP A 178 -7.29 10.51 -9.24
CA ASP A 178 -6.54 11.77 -9.24
C ASP A 178 -7.40 12.96 -9.71
N HIS A 179 -6.80 14.15 -9.73
CA HIS A 179 -7.48 15.38 -10.15
C HIS A 179 -7.92 15.37 -11.63
N ASN A 180 -7.28 14.55 -12.48
CA ASN A 180 -7.65 14.34 -13.87
C ASN A 180 -8.73 13.26 -14.06
N LYS A 181 -9.29 12.74 -12.97
CA LYS A 181 -10.24 11.62 -12.95
C LYS A 181 -9.67 10.30 -13.46
N ILE A 182 -8.36 10.15 -13.46
CA ILE A 182 -7.70 8.89 -13.76
C ILE A 182 -7.65 8.05 -12.50
N THR A 183 -8.08 6.80 -12.62
CA THR A 183 -8.08 5.85 -11.52
C THR A 183 -6.78 5.05 -11.51
N HIS A 184 -6.08 5.10 -10.38
CA HIS A 184 -4.90 4.32 -10.06
C HIS A 184 -5.28 3.29 -9.01
N GLN A 185 -5.05 2.01 -9.28
CA GLN A 185 -5.49 0.94 -8.37
C GLN A 185 -4.47 -0.20 -8.34
N ILE A 186 -4.33 -0.80 -7.18
CA ILE A 186 -3.71 -2.10 -7.02
C ILE A 186 -4.41 -2.89 -5.92
N LEU A 187 -4.64 -4.17 -6.21
CA LEU A 187 -5.27 -5.14 -5.30
C LEU A 187 -4.27 -6.26 -5.03
N ARG A 188 -4.18 -6.67 -3.77
CA ARG A 188 -3.43 -7.85 -3.37
C ARG A 188 -4.39 -8.85 -2.76
N GLN A 189 -4.57 -9.99 -3.40
CA GLN A 189 -5.59 -10.96 -3.07
C GLN A 189 -4.99 -12.35 -2.88
N TYR A 190 -5.60 -13.12 -2.00
CA TYR A 190 -5.20 -14.49 -1.70
C TYR A 190 -6.40 -15.40 -1.90
N ASP A 191 -6.16 -16.54 -2.52
CA ASP A 191 -7.17 -17.57 -2.74
C ASP A 191 -7.55 -18.29 -1.43
N ARG A 192 -8.44 -19.28 -1.56
CA ARG A 192 -8.91 -20.08 -0.41
C ARG A 192 -7.80 -20.93 0.23
N ALA A 193 -6.74 -21.24 -0.51
CA ALA A 193 -5.56 -21.91 0.03
C ALA A 193 -4.58 -20.93 0.73
N GLY A 194 -4.84 -19.64 0.67
CA GLY A 194 -3.95 -18.60 1.19
C GLY A 194 -2.81 -18.23 0.25
N VAL A 195 -2.86 -18.66 -1.01
CA VAL A 195 -1.83 -18.37 -2.01
C VAL A 195 -2.12 -17.04 -2.69
N LEU A 196 -1.08 -16.23 -2.87
CA LEU A 196 -1.16 -14.97 -3.59
C LEU A 196 -1.65 -15.20 -5.02
N THR A 197 -2.73 -14.52 -5.41
CA THR A 197 -3.26 -14.61 -6.77
C THR A 197 -2.50 -13.67 -7.71
N PRO A 198 -2.52 -13.92 -9.03
CA PRO A 198 -2.02 -12.95 -10.01
C PRO A 198 -2.70 -11.58 -9.87
N LEU A 199 -2.02 -10.53 -10.36
CA LEU A 199 -2.60 -9.19 -10.43
C LEU A 199 -3.94 -9.22 -11.17
N SER A 200 -4.93 -8.55 -10.59
CA SER A 200 -6.26 -8.39 -11.16
C SER A 200 -6.79 -7.00 -10.81
N ASP A 201 -7.53 -6.39 -11.73
CA ASP A 201 -8.22 -5.13 -11.48
C ASP A 201 -9.56 -5.33 -10.76
N ASN A 202 -9.99 -6.58 -10.59
CA ASN A 202 -11.26 -6.93 -9.98
C ASN A 202 -11.05 -7.74 -8.69
N TRP A 203 -11.90 -7.49 -7.71
CA TRP A 203 -11.98 -8.34 -6.53
C TRP A 203 -12.46 -9.74 -6.90
N ILE A 204 -11.80 -10.75 -6.32
CA ILE A 204 -12.28 -12.12 -6.39
C ILE A 204 -13.58 -12.17 -5.58
N GLN A 205 -14.71 -12.39 -6.27
CA GLN A 205 -15.98 -12.55 -5.59
C GLN A 205 -16.07 -13.96 -5.00
N GLN A 206 -16.59 -14.06 -3.78
CA GLN A 206 -17.03 -15.34 -3.26
C GLN A 206 -18.28 -15.72 -4.08
N THR A 207 -18.13 -16.66 -5.01
CA THR A 207 -19.29 -17.41 -5.51
C THR A 207 -19.72 -18.32 -4.37
N ASN A 208 -20.91 -18.04 -3.84
CA ASN A 208 -21.60 -18.90 -2.88
C ASN A 208 -21.80 -20.30 -3.43
#